data_48ca7dbbeca09e658c7fc5e9e83ec01d
#
_entry.id   48ca7dbbeca09e658c7fc5e9e83ec01d
#
_cell.length_a   1.000
_cell.length_b   1.000
_cell.length_c   1.000
_cell.angle_alpha   90.00
_cell.angle_beta   90.00
_cell.angle_gamma   90.00
#
_symmetry.space_group_name_H-M   'P 1'
#
loop_
_entity.id
_entity.type
_entity.pdbx_description
1 polymer ?
#
loop_
_entity_poly.entity_id
_entity_poly.type
_entity_poly.pdbx_seq_one_letter_code
_entity_poly.pdbx_strand_id
1 'polypeptide(L)'
;MKQRQEILSGILNSYYEAGNNPGNSISSNDLKKGGLTNEVYRIWKKLDGQNDLYPLEFGGWDMILEKFILELDEEQHFNRYRGITLESFAYHVSNCFEISDYIKYCSTKEQDCLKKSSWGKYWTSPSSELQFGKPGINGDLNGNGSPRWRQRAYYDYLRDVFAIVYQVRLIRISIYDKLIISGRIRTIGELLDDNCQGNNAEILKFIDQKIKVIR
;
A
#
# COMPACT_ATOMS: atom_id res chain seq x y z
N MET A 1 6.77 -10.58 -7.31
CA MET A 1 6.83 -9.33 -6.55
C MET A 1 8.06 -8.50 -6.94
N LYS A 2 9.28 -8.94 -6.71
CA LYS A 2 10.47 -8.10 -7.01
C LYS A 2 10.58 -7.60 -8.47
N GLN A 3 10.17 -8.39 -9.45
CA GLN A 3 10.40 -8.06 -10.87
C GLN A 3 9.68 -6.78 -11.32
N ARG A 4 8.39 -6.60 -11.02
CA ARG A 4 7.64 -5.38 -11.39
C ARG A 4 8.18 -4.14 -10.68
N GLN A 5 8.51 -4.27 -9.40
CA GLN A 5 9.12 -3.21 -8.61
C GLN A 5 10.50 -2.82 -9.14
N GLU A 6 11.34 -3.81 -9.53
CA GLU A 6 12.65 -3.57 -10.13
C GLU A 6 12.54 -2.86 -11.47
N ILE A 7 11.60 -3.27 -12.33
CA ILE A 7 11.34 -2.62 -13.63
C ILE A 7 10.89 -1.17 -13.41
N LEU A 8 9.91 -0.94 -12.55
CA LEU A 8 9.41 0.40 -12.26
C LEU A 8 10.51 1.29 -11.66
N SER A 9 11.30 0.75 -10.74
CA SER A 9 12.45 1.45 -10.14
C SER A 9 13.48 1.83 -11.21
N GLY A 10 13.77 0.93 -12.15
CA GLY A 10 14.67 1.23 -13.28
C GLY A 10 14.17 2.38 -14.17
N ILE A 11 12.85 2.42 -14.44
CA ILE A 11 12.23 3.52 -15.21
C ILE A 11 12.35 4.83 -14.42
N LEU A 12 12.03 4.83 -13.14
CA LEU A 12 12.02 6.04 -12.30
C LEU A 12 13.42 6.58 -12.07
N ASN A 13 14.39 5.72 -11.78
CA ASN A 13 15.79 6.12 -11.55
C ASN A 13 16.49 6.68 -12.79
N SER A 14 15.94 6.43 -14.01
CA SER A 14 16.43 7.08 -15.22
C SER A 14 15.92 8.52 -15.39
N TYR A 15 14.93 8.95 -14.58
CA TYR A 15 14.25 10.23 -14.72
C TYR A 15 14.25 11.09 -13.44
N TYR A 16 14.21 10.45 -12.26
CA TYR A 16 14.24 11.14 -10.97
C TYR A 16 15.49 10.74 -10.18
N GLU A 17 16.01 11.66 -9.39
CA GLU A 17 17.10 11.40 -8.47
C GLU A 17 16.61 10.65 -7.22
N ALA A 18 17.50 9.85 -6.64
CA ALA A 18 17.22 9.15 -5.39
C ALA A 18 17.07 10.14 -4.23
N GLY A 19 16.10 9.90 -3.37
CA GLY A 19 15.83 10.71 -2.19
C GLY A 19 16.46 10.15 -0.92
N ASN A 20 16.40 10.93 0.16
CA ASN A 20 16.79 10.50 1.49
C ASN A 20 15.66 9.74 2.18
N ASN A 21 16.00 8.66 2.89
CA ASN A 21 15.01 7.90 3.64
C ASN A 21 14.44 8.75 4.80
N PRO A 22 13.11 9.01 4.82
CA PRO A 22 12.49 9.83 5.86
C PRO A 22 12.27 9.05 7.19
N GLY A 23 12.62 7.76 7.23
CA GLY A 23 12.29 6.86 8.32
C GLY A 23 11.06 6.01 8.05
N ASN A 24 10.73 5.15 9.00
CA ASN A 24 9.63 4.17 8.90
C ASN A 24 8.88 4.00 10.22
N SER A 25 8.89 5.01 11.08
CA SER A 25 8.17 5.00 12.35
C SER A 25 7.53 6.36 12.64
N ILE A 26 6.38 6.33 13.31
CA ILE A 26 5.64 7.53 13.71
C ILE A 26 5.84 7.72 15.20
N SER A 27 6.30 8.90 15.65
CA SER A 27 6.35 9.16 17.08
C SER A 27 4.94 9.32 17.65
N SER A 28 4.70 8.78 18.85
CA SER A 28 3.40 8.93 19.53
C SER A 28 3.02 10.39 19.75
N ASN A 29 4.02 11.27 19.96
CA ASN A 29 3.82 12.69 20.13
C ASN A 29 3.36 13.36 18.82
N ASP A 30 3.96 13.02 17.68
CA ASP A 30 3.58 13.60 16.40
C ASP A 30 2.22 13.07 15.92
N LEU A 31 1.93 11.79 16.18
CA LEU A 31 0.60 11.22 15.95
C LEU A 31 -0.47 11.95 16.77
N LYS A 32 -0.17 12.28 18.03
CA LYS A 32 -1.07 13.05 18.90
C LYS A 32 -1.27 14.48 18.39
N LYS A 33 -0.19 15.16 17.98
CA LYS A 33 -0.27 16.51 17.38
C LYS A 33 -1.11 16.52 16.10
N GLY A 34 -1.01 15.45 15.29
CA GLY A 34 -1.81 15.25 14.09
C GLY A 34 -3.28 14.88 14.36
N GLY A 35 -3.67 14.67 15.62
CA GLY A 35 -5.05 14.29 15.99
C GLY A 35 -5.45 12.87 15.57
N LEU A 36 -4.49 12.00 15.23
CA LEU A 36 -4.75 10.69 14.64
C LEU A 36 -4.60 9.51 15.62
N THR A 37 -4.24 9.75 16.90
CA THR A 37 -4.01 8.68 17.89
C THR A 37 -5.21 7.74 18.03
N ASN A 38 -6.41 8.28 18.23
CA ASN A 38 -7.62 7.49 18.40
C ASN A 38 -8.01 6.76 17.11
N GLU A 39 -7.74 7.36 15.97
CA GLU A 39 -8.07 6.77 14.68
C GLU A 39 -7.15 5.60 14.35
N VAL A 40 -5.84 5.72 14.57
CA VAL A 40 -4.89 4.62 14.38
C VAL A 40 -5.24 3.46 15.32
N TYR A 41 -5.58 3.74 16.58
CA TYR A 41 -6.05 2.73 17.52
C TYR A 41 -7.35 2.06 17.06
N ARG A 42 -8.31 2.84 16.54
CA ARG A 42 -9.58 2.32 16.01
C ARG A 42 -9.36 1.36 14.85
N ILE A 43 -8.49 1.72 13.89
CA ILE A 43 -8.14 0.85 12.75
C ILE A 43 -7.40 -0.41 13.23
N TRP A 44 -6.46 -0.27 14.17
CA TRP A 44 -5.80 -1.40 14.81
C TRP A 44 -6.80 -2.42 15.37
N LYS A 45 -7.77 -1.95 16.17
CA LYS A 45 -8.82 -2.81 16.75
C LYS A 45 -9.78 -3.38 15.70
N LYS A 46 -10.12 -2.63 14.65
CA LYS A 46 -10.92 -3.16 13.52
C LYS A 46 -10.22 -4.29 12.75
N LEU A 47 -8.91 -4.32 12.77
CA LEU A 47 -8.10 -5.42 12.22
C LEU A 47 -7.89 -6.57 13.23
N ASP A 48 -8.59 -6.57 14.37
CA ASP A 48 -8.44 -7.53 15.47
C ASP A 48 -7.07 -7.51 16.15
N GLY A 49 -6.44 -6.33 16.24
CA GLY A 49 -5.20 -6.13 16.98
C GLY A 49 -5.35 -6.52 18.46
N GLN A 50 -4.50 -7.45 18.91
CA GLN A 50 -4.65 -8.12 20.21
C GLN A 50 -4.28 -7.23 21.39
N ASN A 51 -3.26 -6.39 21.23
CA ASN A 51 -2.72 -5.58 22.31
C ASN A 51 -3.28 -4.15 22.27
N ASP A 52 -3.31 -3.48 23.43
CA ASP A 52 -3.63 -2.06 23.50
C ASP A 52 -2.44 -1.18 23.05
N LEU A 53 -1.22 -1.74 23.15
CA LEU A 53 -0.03 -1.12 22.63
C LEU A 53 0.16 -1.56 21.16
N TYR A 54 -0.21 -0.69 20.23
CA TYR A 54 -0.09 -0.95 18.80
C TYR A 54 1.24 -0.44 18.23
N PRO A 55 1.83 -1.16 17.27
CA PRO A 55 3.08 -0.71 16.65
C PRO A 55 2.87 0.56 15.84
N LEU A 56 3.86 1.45 15.87
CA LEU A 56 3.91 2.68 15.07
C LEU A 56 5.09 2.63 14.07
N GLU A 57 5.70 1.46 13.93
CA GLU A 57 6.78 1.18 12.99
C GLU A 57 6.26 0.25 11.89
N PHE A 58 6.72 0.47 10.66
CA PHE A 58 6.38 -0.31 9.48
C PHE A 58 7.63 -0.68 8.68
N GLY A 59 7.51 -1.52 7.66
CA GLY A 59 8.63 -1.90 6.80
C GLY A 59 9.16 -0.74 5.94
N GLY A 60 10.23 -0.99 5.20
CA GLY A 60 10.80 0.00 4.27
C GLY A 60 9.82 0.46 3.20
N TRP A 61 10.19 1.52 2.51
CA TRP A 61 9.50 2.07 1.35
C TRP A 61 9.92 1.32 0.08
N ASP A 62 9.04 1.26 -0.91
CA ASP A 62 9.37 0.64 -2.20
C ASP A 62 10.39 1.49 -2.97
N MET A 63 10.11 2.77 -3.16
CA MET A 63 10.99 3.70 -3.88
C MET A 63 10.99 5.08 -3.22
N ILE A 64 12.19 5.57 -2.91
CA ILE A 64 12.40 6.90 -2.31
C ILE A 64 13.09 7.77 -3.36
N LEU A 65 12.36 8.77 -3.84
CA LEU A 65 12.83 9.73 -4.83
C LEU A 65 12.96 11.13 -4.19
N GLU A 66 13.77 12.00 -4.76
CA GLU A 66 14.06 13.30 -4.16
C GLU A 66 12.80 14.10 -3.80
N LYS A 67 11.77 14.03 -4.65
CA LYS A 67 10.55 14.85 -4.53
C LYS A 67 9.34 14.12 -3.94
N PHE A 68 9.37 12.79 -3.87
CA PHE A 68 8.26 11.96 -3.43
C PHE A 68 8.69 10.54 -3.11
N ILE A 69 7.86 9.84 -2.35
CA ILE A 69 7.96 8.39 -2.15
C ILE A 69 6.91 7.73 -3.03
N LEU A 70 7.23 6.59 -3.62
CA LEU A 70 6.29 5.81 -4.41
C LEU A 70 6.18 4.40 -3.84
N GLU A 71 4.95 3.93 -3.65
CA GLU A 71 4.58 2.55 -3.32
C GLU A 71 3.88 1.91 -4.51
N LEU A 72 4.31 0.72 -4.91
CA LEU A 72 3.65 -0.09 -5.94
C LEU A 72 2.79 -1.16 -5.29
N ASP A 73 1.49 -0.95 -5.30
CA ASP A 73 0.54 -1.89 -4.71
C ASP A 73 0.18 -3.01 -5.72
N GLU A 74 0.75 -4.19 -5.48
CA GLU A 74 0.51 -5.41 -6.25
C GLU A 74 -0.71 -6.18 -5.71
N GLU A 75 -1.06 -7.32 -6.33
CA GLU A 75 -2.25 -8.13 -6.02
C GLU A 75 -2.46 -8.36 -4.52
N GLN A 76 -1.37 -8.60 -3.77
CA GLN A 76 -1.44 -8.95 -2.34
C GLN A 76 -1.85 -7.80 -1.42
N HIS A 77 -1.93 -6.56 -1.93
CA HIS A 77 -2.42 -5.40 -1.18
C HIS A 77 -3.95 -5.27 -1.23
N PHE A 78 -4.63 -5.95 -2.18
CA PHE A 78 -6.06 -5.76 -2.42
C PHE A 78 -6.90 -6.89 -1.84
N ASN A 79 -7.24 -6.76 -0.56
CA ASN A 79 -8.09 -7.68 0.17
C ASN A 79 -8.96 -6.95 1.21
N ARG A 80 -9.88 -7.66 1.87
CA ARG A 80 -10.81 -7.10 2.87
C ARG A 80 -10.12 -6.35 4.01
N TYR A 81 -8.93 -6.76 4.44
CA TYR A 81 -8.22 -6.08 5.54
C TYR A 81 -7.72 -4.70 5.11
N ARG A 82 -7.23 -4.57 3.87
CA ARG A 82 -6.92 -3.26 3.32
C ARG A 82 -8.20 -2.42 3.17
N GLY A 83 -9.31 -3.01 2.75
CA GLY A 83 -10.62 -2.36 2.72
C GLY A 83 -11.00 -1.74 4.07
N ILE A 84 -10.79 -2.47 5.18
CA ILE A 84 -11.02 -1.94 6.53
C ILE A 84 -10.17 -0.69 6.83
N THR A 85 -8.90 -0.68 6.43
CA THR A 85 -8.04 0.49 6.68
C THR A 85 -8.46 1.72 5.88
N LEU A 86 -9.02 1.52 4.68
CA LEU A 86 -9.52 2.60 3.81
C LEU A 86 -10.78 3.31 4.34
N GLU A 87 -11.42 2.76 5.38
CA GLU A 87 -12.51 3.43 6.09
C GLU A 87 -12.04 4.52 7.08
N SER A 88 -10.73 4.77 7.16
CA SER A 88 -10.17 5.77 8.06
C SER A 88 -10.51 7.18 7.58
N PHE A 89 -10.92 8.03 8.53
CA PHE A 89 -11.12 9.44 8.22
C PHE A 89 -9.81 10.18 7.88
N ALA A 90 -8.64 9.61 8.19
CA ALA A 90 -7.35 10.14 7.80
C ALA A 90 -7.26 10.39 6.27
N TYR A 91 -7.98 9.60 5.48
CA TYR A 91 -8.02 9.77 4.03
C TYR A 91 -8.87 10.96 3.55
N HIS A 92 -9.66 11.60 4.41
CA HIS A 92 -10.37 12.83 4.05
C HIS A 92 -9.42 14.03 3.89
N VAL A 93 -8.20 13.93 4.43
CA VAL A 93 -7.17 14.97 4.36
C VAL A 93 -5.96 14.57 3.51
N SER A 94 -6.00 13.39 2.89
CA SER A 94 -4.93 12.84 2.08
C SER A 94 -5.38 12.59 0.65
N ASN A 95 -4.55 12.99 -0.30
CA ASN A 95 -4.75 12.78 -1.74
C ASN A 95 -3.66 11.86 -2.34
N CYS A 96 -3.10 10.93 -1.55
CA CYS A 96 -2.01 10.06 -2.00
C CYS A 96 -2.41 9.15 -3.17
N PHE A 97 -3.70 8.84 -3.31
CA PHE A 97 -4.29 7.98 -4.34
C PHE A 97 -5.82 8.12 -4.35
N GLU A 98 -6.46 7.56 -5.39
CA GLU A 98 -7.92 7.55 -5.49
C GLU A 98 -8.51 6.45 -4.59
N ILE A 99 -9.05 6.84 -3.44
CA ILE A 99 -9.58 5.92 -2.41
C ILE A 99 -10.70 5.04 -2.93
N SER A 100 -11.60 5.60 -3.76
CA SER A 100 -12.72 4.87 -4.33
C SER A 100 -12.29 3.69 -5.21
N ASP A 101 -11.23 3.87 -5.99
CA ASP A 101 -10.65 2.81 -6.81
C ASP A 101 -10.03 1.71 -5.93
N TYR A 102 -9.31 2.09 -4.87
CA TYR A 102 -8.72 1.13 -3.93
C TYR A 102 -9.78 0.31 -3.18
N ILE A 103 -10.87 0.94 -2.71
CA ILE A 103 -12.02 0.22 -2.11
C ILE A 103 -12.59 -0.79 -3.12
N LYS A 104 -12.78 -0.37 -4.38
CA LYS A 104 -13.25 -1.24 -5.45
C LYS A 104 -12.28 -2.40 -5.71
N TYR A 105 -10.95 -2.14 -5.76
CA TYR A 105 -9.97 -3.20 -5.93
C TYR A 105 -9.99 -4.18 -4.75
N CYS A 106 -10.06 -3.71 -3.52
CA CYS A 106 -10.15 -4.58 -2.34
C CYS A 106 -11.36 -5.52 -2.39
N SER A 107 -12.52 -5.04 -2.89
CA SER A 107 -13.73 -5.86 -2.99
C SER A 107 -13.73 -6.81 -4.20
N THR A 108 -13.11 -6.41 -5.33
CA THR A 108 -13.21 -7.16 -6.59
C THR A 108 -11.99 -8.03 -6.90
N LYS A 109 -10.84 -7.77 -6.25
CA LYS A 109 -9.55 -8.42 -6.53
C LYS A 109 -9.04 -9.33 -5.41
N GLU A 110 -9.84 -9.58 -4.38
CA GLU A 110 -9.46 -10.46 -3.26
C GLU A 110 -9.11 -11.88 -3.72
N GLN A 111 -9.77 -12.40 -4.75
CA GLN A 111 -9.45 -13.71 -5.31
C GLN A 111 -8.09 -13.73 -6.05
N ASP A 112 -7.73 -12.62 -6.71
CA ASP A 112 -6.41 -12.48 -7.34
C ASP A 112 -5.31 -12.43 -6.26
N CYS A 113 -5.57 -11.74 -5.14
CA CYS A 113 -4.72 -11.72 -3.96
C CYS A 113 -4.49 -13.14 -3.40
N LEU A 114 -5.55 -13.95 -3.23
CA LEU A 114 -5.45 -15.34 -2.77
C LEU A 114 -4.64 -16.22 -3.72
N LYS A 115 -4.92 -16.14 -5.02
CA LYS A 115 -4.18 -16.90 -6.06
C LYS A 115 -2.70 -16.55 -6.06
N LYS A 116 -2.37 -15.26 -6.02
CA LYS A 116 -0.97 -14.79 -6.00
C LYS A 116 -0.22 -15.25 -4.76
N SER A 117 -0.90 -15.41 -3.65
CA SER A 117 -0.36 -15.95 -2.40
C SER A 117 -0.38 -17.47 -2.35
N SER A 118 -0.61 -18.15 -3.47
CA SER A 118 -0.69 -19.64 -3.52
C SER A 118 -1.61 -20.20 -2.42
N TRP A 119 -2.80 -19.57 -2.27
CA TRP A 119 -3.85 -20.00 -1.35
C TRP A 119 -3.41 -20.11 0.13
N GLY A 120 -2.49 -19.24 0.56
CA GLY A 120 -2.07 -19.20 1.96
C GLY A 120 -0.57 -19.27 2.19
N LYS A 121 0.24 -19.25 1.15
CA LYS A 121 1.67 -19.00 1.31
C LYS A 121 1.87 -17.65 2.01
N TYR A 122 2.72 -17.62 3.05
CA TYR A 122 2.90 -16.45 3.92
C TYR A 122 1.62 -15.99 4.62
N TRP A 123 0.80 -16.95 5.04
CA TRP A 123 -0.46 -16.71 5.74
C TRP A 123 -0.27 -16.16 7.14
N THR A 124 0.81 -16.57 7.79
CA THR A 124 1.16 -16.18 9.14
C THR A 124 2.67 -16.05 9.34
N SER A 125 3.06 -15.43 10.43
CA SER A 125 4.43 -15.37 10.96
C SER A 125 4.36 -15.15 12.48
N PRO A 126 5.43 -15.46 13.25
CA PRO A 126 5.45 -15.23 14.69
C PRO A 126 5.08 -13.78 15.09
N SER A 127 5.62 -12.80 14.36
CA SER A 127 5.33 -11.38 14.63
C SER A 127 3.87 -11.01 14.32
N SER A 128 3.28 -11.55 13.26
CA SER A 128 1.89 -11.27 12.93
C SER A 128 0.90 -11.98 13.87
N GLU A 129 1.24 -13.18 14.35
CA GLU A 129 0.43 -13.87 15.38
C GLU A 129 0.45 -13.14 16.73
N LEU A 130 1.61 -12.58 17.10
CA LEU A 130 1.70 -11.75 18.31
C LEU A 130 0.80 -10.51 18.22
N GLN A 131 0.64 -9.95 17.03
CA GLN A 131 -0.13 -8.74 16.78
C GLN A 131 -1.63 -9.01 16.59
N PHE A 132 -1.99 -10.07 15.87
CA PHE A 132 -3.36 -10.31 15.38
C PHE A 132 -3.93 -11.69 15.76
N GLY A 133 -3.23 -12.46 16.61
CA GLY A 133 -3.66 -13.79 17.04
C GLY A 133 -3.36 -14.92 16.06
N LYS A 134 -3.84 -16.11 16.41
CA LYS A 134 -3.60 -17.32 15.61
C LYS A 134 -4.30 -17.28 14.26
N PRO A 135 -3.69 -17.84 13.20
CA PRO A 135 -4.30 -17.90 11.88
C PRO A 135 -5.54 -18.79 11.84
N GLY A 136 -6.45 -18.48 10.93
CA GLY A 136 -7.46 -19.40 10.45
C GLY A 136 -6.91 -20.41 9.44
N ILE A 137 -7.80 -21.12 8.77
CA ILE A 137 -7.46 -22.06 7.70
C ILE A 137 -6.77 -21.32 6.54
N ASN A 138 -5.68 -21.87 6.02
CA ASN A 138 -4.97 -21.27 4.89
C ASN A 138 -5.92 -21.05 3.70
N GLY A 139 -5.93 -19.81 3.18
CA GLY A 139 -6.77 -19.41 2.07
C GLY A 139 -8.21 -19.02 2.44
N ASP A 140 -8.63 -19.26 3.69
CA ASP A 140 -9.93 -18.81 4.18
C ASP A 140 -9.81 -17.51 5.00
N LEU A 141 -10.28 -16.41 4.43
CA LEU A 141 -10.27 -15.10 5.09
C LEU A 141 -11.38 -14.91 6.13
N ASN A 142 -12.28 -15.90 6.30
CA ASN A 142 -13.31 -15.86 7.33
C ASN A 142 -12.75 -16.23 8.72
N GLY A 143 -13.50 -15.89 9.77
CA GLY A 143 -13.06 -16.11 11.14
C GLY A 143 -11.73 -15.41 11.43
N ASN A 144 -10.74 -16.16 11.94
CA ASN A 144 -9.42 -15.61 12.26
C ASN A 144 -8.64 -15.15 11.04
N GLY A 145 -8.91 -15.69 9.85
CA GLY A 145 -8.25 -15.32 8.60
C GLY A 145 -6.73 -15.36 8.67
N SER A 146 -6.06 -14.36 8.05
CA SER A 146 -4.61 -14.27 7.98
C SER A 146 -4.05 -13.14 8.84
N PRO A 147 -3.33 -13.44 9.94
CA PRO A 147 -2.64 -12.43 10.72
C PRO A 147 -1.61 -11.64 9.89
N ARG A 148 -0.93 -12.32 8.96
CA ARG A 148 0.09 -11.68 8.11
C ARG A 148 -0.50 -10.65 7.15
N TRP A 149 -1.71 -10.89 6.64
CA TRP A 149 -2.36 -9.94 5.75
C TRP A 149 -2.97 -8.76 6.49
N ARG A 150 -3.47 -8.99 7.74
CA ARG A 150 -3.85 -7.90 8.65
C ARG A 150 -2.66 -7.01 8.97
N GLN A 151 -1.50 -7.61 9.26
CA GLN A 151 -0.25 -6.88 9.52
C GLN A 151 0.16 -6.03 8.30
N ARG A 152 0.11 -6.60 7.09
CA ARG A 152 0.40 -5.86 5.85
C ARG A 152 -0.53 -4.67 5.68
N ALA A 153 -1.85 -4.90 5.76
CA ALA A 153 -2.84 -3.84 5.62
C ALA A 153 -2.64 -2.73 6.67
N TYR A 154 -2.30 -3.10 7.90
CA TYR A 154 -1.99 -2.14 8.95
C TYR A 154 -0.71 -1.34 8.66
N TYR A 155 0.34 -1.98 8.16
CA TYR A 155 1.59 -1.30 7.81
C TYR A 155 1.43 -0.40 6.59
N ASP A 156 0.62 -0.78 5.60
CA ASP A 156 0.25 0.11 4.49
C ASP A 156 -0.50 1.35 4.99
N TYR A 157 -1.43 1.16 5.94
CA TYR A 157 -2.13 2.25 6.60
C TYR A 157 -1.17 3.17 7.38
N LEU A 158 -0.20 2.60 8.12
CA LEU A 158 0.79 3.40 8.83
C LEU A 158 1.67 4.23 7.89
N ARG A 159 2.01 3.73 6.69
CA ARG A 159 2.70 4.52 5.66
C ARG A 159 1.89 5.74 5.23
N ASP A 160 0.58 5.53 5.02
CA ASP A 160 -0.32 6.63 4.65
C ASP A 160 -0.43 7.66 5.79
N VAL A 161 -0.58 7.21 7.04
CA VAL A 161 -0.59 8.08 8.23
C VAL A 161 0.75 8.81 8.40
N PHE A 162 1.88 8.14 8.17
CA PHE A 162 3.20 8.77 8.19
C PHE A 162 3.28 9.92 7.21
N ALA A 163 2.82 9.71 5.97
CA ALA A 163 2.82 10.74 4.94
C ALA A 163 1.98 11.95 5.36
N ILE A 164 0.84 11.74 6.02
CA ILE A 164 -0.02 12.81 6.54
C ILE A 164 0.66 13.55 7.69
N VAL A 165 1.19 12.84 8.69
CA VAL A 165 1.78 13.42 9.90
C VAL A 165 3.04 14.22 9.60
N TYR A 166 3.89 13.70 8.74
CA TYR A 166 5.19 14.32 8.40
C TYR A 166 5.16 15.14 7.10
N GLN A 167 3.97 15.27 6.47
CA GLN A 167 3.77 16.00 5.21
C GLN A 167 4.71 15.51 4.10
N VAL A 168 4.97 14.21 4.08
CA VAL A 168 5.76 13.57 3.04
C VAL A 168 4.87 13.30 1.84
N ARG A 169 5.34 13.68 0.65
CA ARG A 169 4.61 13.40 -0.58
C ARG A 169 4.69 11.91 -0.91
N LEU A 170 3.62 11.19 -0.62
CA LEU A 170 3.47 9.75 -0.91
C LEU A 170 2.55 9.55 -2.11
N ILE A 171 3.00 8.77 -3.08
CA ILE A 171 2.22 8.35 -4.24
C ILE A 171 2.03 6.84 -4.16
N ARG A 172 0.77 6.39 -4.27
CA ARG A 172 0.47 4.98 -4.46
C ARG A 172 0.02 4.71 -5.88
N ILE A 173 0.58 3.67 -6.47
CA ILE A 173 0.21 3.17 -7.79
C ILE A 173 -0.24 1.73 -7.64
N SER A 174 -1.45 1.44 -8.12
CA SER A 174 -1.94 0.08 -8.21
C SER A 174 -1.55 -0.56 -9.53
N ILE A 175 -1.22 -1.85 -9.52
CA ILE A 175 -1.09 -2.62 -10.77
C ILE A 175 -2.39 -2.63 -11.58
N TYR A 176 -3.55 -2.32 -10.98
CA TYR A 176 -4.85 -2.22 -11.63
C TYR A 176 -5.18 -0.82 -12.17
N ASP A 177 -4.32 0.19 -11.90
CA ASP A 177 -4.47 1.52 -12.46
C ASP A 177 -4.39 1.46 -14.00
N LYS A 178 -5.27 2.21 -14.68
CA LYS A 178 -5.47 2.12 -16.11
C LYS A 178 -4.86 3.31 -16.83
N LEU A 179 -4.21 3.03 -17.97
CA LEU A 179 -3.70 3.99 -18.91
C LEU A 179 -4.30 3.74 -20.29
N ILE A 180 -4.41 4.80 -21.10
CA ILE A 180 -4.76 4.69 -22.51
C ILE A 180 -3.47 4.83 -23.34
N ILE A 181 -3.08 3.75 -24.01
CA ILE A 181 -1.89 3.69 -24.86
C ILE A 181 -2.32 3.29 -26.27
N SER A 182 -2.05 4.15 -27.24
CA SER A 182 -2.41 3.91 -28.65
C SER A 182 -3.88 3.53 -28.83
N GLY A 183 -4.79 4.20 -28.08
CA GLY A 183 -6.24 3.95 -28.14
C GLY A 183 -6.71 2.68 -27.42
N ARG A 184 -5.85 1.98 -26.68
CA ARG A 184 -6.19 0.80 -25.91
C ARG A 184 -6.02 1.05 -24.42
N ILE A 185 -6.93 0.51 -23.61
CA ILE A 185 -6.81 0.54 -22.16
C ILE A 185 -5.86 -0.59 -21.73
N ARG A 186 -4.79 -0.23 -21.02
CA ARG A 186 -3.83 -1.16 -20.42
C ARG A 186 -3.71 -0.84 -18.91
N THR A 187 -3.41 -1.85 -18.11
CA THR A 187 -3.12 -1.64 -16.69
C THR A 187 -1.62 -1.46 -16.46
N ILE A 188 -1.25 -0.82 -15.35
CA ILE A 188 0.17 -0.71 -14.93
C ILE A 188 0.77 -2.11 -14.80
N GLY A 189 0.04 -3.08 -14.23
CA GLY A 189 0.53 -4.46 -14.10
C GLY A 189 0.88 -5.10 -15.43
N GLU A 190 -0.01 -4.98 -16.45
CA GLU A 190 0.27 -5.50 -17.80
C GLU A 190 1.51 -4.85 -18.44
N LEU A 191 1.68 -3.54 -18.24
CA LEU A 191 2.83 -2.83 -18.80
C LEU A 191 4.14 -3.29 -18.15
N LEU A 192 4.14 -3.50 -16.83
CA LEU A 192 5.31 -3.97 -16.09
C LEU A 192 5.62 -5.44 -16.38
N ASP A 193 4.60 -6.29 -16.63
CA ASP A 193 4.80 -7.70 -17.00
C ASP A 193 5.39 -7.85 -18.43
N ASP A 194 5.02 -6.97 -19.34
CA ASP A 194 5.56 -6.91 -20.71
C ASP A 194 6.99 -6.28 -20.78
N ASN A 195 7.67 -6.11 -19.62
CA ASN A 195 8.94 -5.39 -19.49
C ASN A 195 8.92 -3.96 -20.07
N CYS A 196 7.76 -3.35 -20.14
CA CYS A 196 7.54 -1.97 -20.57
C CYS A 196 8.16 -1.59 -21.92
N GLN A 197 8.49 -2.54 -22.79
CA GLN A 197 9.15 -2.23 -24.07
C GLN A 197 8.38 -1.15 -24.83
N GLY A 198 8.96 0.05 -24.88
CA GLY A 198 8.40 1.21 -25.59
C GLY A 198 7.34 2.02 -24.85
N ASN A 199 6.98 1.69 -23.58
CA ASN A 199 5.91 2.38 -22.84
C ASN A 199 6.41 3.17 -21.61
N ASN A 200 7.72 3.37 -21.45
CA ASN A 200 8.30 4.08 -20.31
C ASN A 200 7.81 5.53 -20.23
N ALA A 201 7.66 6.20 -21.37
CA ALA A 201 7.19 7.58 -21.42
C ALA A 201 5.74 7.73 -20.94
N GLU A 202 4.87 6.77 -21.26
CA GLU A 202 3.48 6.75 -20.81
C GLU A 202 3.37 6.50 -19.32
N ILE A 203 4.20 5.60 -18.76
CA ILE A 203 4.27 5.33 -17.32
C ILE A 203 4.77 6.58 -16.60
N LEU A 204 5.84 7.22 -17.07
CA LEU A 204 6.35 8.47 -16.48
C LEU A 204 5.30 9.58 -16.53
N LYS A 205 4.62 9.76 -17.67
CA LYS A 205 3.53 10.74 -17.80
C LYS A 205 2.38 10.49 -16.81
N PHE A 206 2.02 9.23 -16.60
CA PHE A 206 1.01 8.84 -15.62
C PHE A 206 1.44 9.21 -14.20
N ILE A 207 2.69 8.91 -13.84
CA ILE A 207 3.26 9.26 -12.53
C ILE A 207 3.32 10.77 -12.35
N ASP A 208 3.77 11.53 -13.35
CA ASP A 208 3.76 12.99 -13.32
C ASP A 208 2.37 13.59 -13.10
N GLN A 209 1.32 12.97 -13.67
CA GLN A 209 -0.06 13.37 -13.44
C GLN A 209 -0.47 13.12 -11.98
N LYS A 210 -0.12 11.97 -11.41
CA LYS A 210 -0.34 11.67 -9.98
C LYS A 210 0.38 12.68 -9.07
N ILE A 211 1.64 13.01 -9.37
CA ILE A 211 2.43 14.01 -8.61
C ILE A 211 1.74 15.38 -8.59
N LYS A 212 1.12 15.79 -9.68
CA LYS A 212 0.45 17.11 -9.77
C LYS A 212 -0.84 17.19 -8.95
N VAL A 213 -1.53 16.08 -8.75
CA VAL A 213 -2.79 16.01 -7.98
C VAL A 213 -2.52 16.00 -6.47
N ILE A 214 -1.39 15.45 -6.03
CA ILE A 214 -0.99 15.38 -4.63
C ILE A 214 -0.41 16.76 -4.21
N ARG A 215 -1.14 17.44 -3.34
CA ARG A 215 -0.74 18.72 -2.76
C ARG A 215 -0.33 18.55 -1.31
#